data_9447b70a7bf283051da3b497295dfa24
#
_entry.id   9447b70a7bf283051da3b497295dfa24
#
_cell.length_a   1.000
_cell.length_b   1.000
_cell.length_c   1.000
_cell.angle_alpha   90.00
_cell.angle_beta   90.00
_cell.angle_gamma   90.00
#
_symmetry.space_group_name_H-M   'P 1'
#
loop_
_entity.id
_entity.type
_entity.pdbx_description
1 polymer ?
#
loop_
_entity_poly.entity_id
_entity_poly.type
_entity_poly.pdbx_seq_one_letter_code
_entity_poly.pdbx_strand_id
1 'polypeptide(L)'
;KKLESEANYEELTKALPVTFIGDSVMLGAMNNLHETFPNSYFDSKESRSTYVGYQIISELKENNKLGDPVVIHLGTNGDCKNGCKEKIMDLLTDRTVFWINTTNMPSVNESLNELSTKYSNLHIIDWYTLSQGQKDWFYSDGFHLPPKGRKEYTNIVYNAIYNVYKDNFKTKKDELIKEHKEELKNKTMFYGNDIFFYNFEAIQTNFSDAKFEVKKEFSYLDLKASIEKAIAEDTLSKKIVIAFD
;
A
#
# COMPACT_ATOMS: atom_id res chain seq x y z
N LYS A 1 17.09 10.86 -5.76
CA LYS A 1 17.68 9.49 -5.95
C LYS A 1 17.44 8.53 -4.77
N LYS A 2 17.22 8.99 -3.53
CA LYS A 2 16.93 8.12 -2.37
C LYS A 2 15.45 7.77 -2.19
N LEU A 3 14.54 8.48 -2.85
CA LEU A 3 13.09 8.21 -2.88
C LEU A 3 12.69 7.08 -3.85
N GLU A 4 13.61 6.54 -4.59
CA GLU A 4 13.40 5.54 -5.64
C GLU A 4 13.82 4.13 -5.24
N SER A 5 14.23 3.90 -3.98
CA SER A 5 14.69 2.59 -3.54
C SER A 5 13.52 1.67 -3.17
N GLU A 6 13.67 0.38 -3.41
CA GLU A 6 12.75 -0.68 -2.97
C GLU A 6 12.40 -0.59 -1.48
N ALA A 7 13.33 -0.09 -0.64
CA ALA A 7 13.12 0.16 0.77
C ALA A 7 11.90 1.06 1.09
N ASN A 8 11.55 1.99 0.20
CA ASN A 8 10.38 2.84 0.41
C ASN A 8 9.06 2.06 0.21
N TYR A 9 9.00 1.12 -0.74
CA TYR A 9 7.81 0.30 -0.96
C TYR A 9 7.61 -0.73 0.17
N GLU A 10 8.69 -1.22 0.77
CA GLU A 10 8.63 -2.07 1.96
C GLU A 10 8.01 -1.36 3.16
N GLU A 11 8.46 -0.14 3.44
CA GLU A 11 7.91 0.68 4.52
C GLU A 11 6.44 1.05 4.27
N LEU A 12 6.09 1.41 3.02
CA LEU A 12 4.71 1.68 2.63
C LEU A 12 3.82 0.46 2.82
N THR A 13 4.31 -0.74 2.47
CA THR A 13 3.58 -1.99 2.68
C THR A 13 3.34 -2.26 4.16
N LYS A 14 4.35 -2.09 5.01
CA LYS A 14 4.22 -2.26 6.47
C LYS A 14 3.27 -1.24 7.10
N ALA A 15 3.16 -0.06 6.51
CA ALA A 15 2.28 1.01 6.98
C ALA A 15 0.81 0.84 6.58
N LEU A 16 0.47 -0.14 5.74
CA LEU A 16 -0.92 -0.39 5.33
C LEU A 16 -1.81 -0.71 6.54
N PRO A 17 -3.04 -0.18 6.57
CA PRO A 17 -4.02 -0.48 7.61
C PRO A 17 -4.72 -1.83 7.31
N VAL A 18 -3.97 -2.93 7.43
CA VAL A 18 -4.48 -4.27 7.13
C VAL A 18 -5.52 -4.70 8.16
N THR A 19 -6.60 -5.34 7.72
CA THR A 19 -7.51 -6.05 8.61
C THR A 19 -7.23 -7.55 8.55
N PHE A 20 -6.82 -8.14 9.66
CA PHE A 20 -6.56 -9.57 9.80
C PHE A 20 -7.72 -10.26 10.51
N ILE A 21 -8.31 -11.28 9.87
CA ILE A 21 -9.40 -12.07 10.42
C ILE A 21 -9.00 -13.55 10.33
N GLY A 22 -8.87 -14.22 11.48
CA GLY A 22 -8.34 -15.57 11.49
C GLY A 22 -8.85 -16.50 12.57
N ASP A 23 -8.41 -17.74 12.45
CA ASP A 23 -8.56 -18.80 13.44
C ASP A 23 -7.30 -18.96 14.32
N SER A 24 -7.12 -20.11 14.95
CA SER A 24 -6.00 -20.41 15.84
C SER A 24 -4.63 -20.35 15.17
N VAL A 25 -4.55 -20.62 13.86
CA VAL A 25 -3.27 -20.58 13.12
C VAL A 25 -2.77 -19.14 13.00
N MET A 26 -3.64 -18.24 12.53
CA MET A 26 -3.31 -16.79 12.47
C MET A 26 -3.10 -16.22 13.87
N LEU A 27 -3.92 -16.63 14.86
CA LEU A 27 -3.77 -16.21 16.26
C LEU A 27 -2.35 -16.53 16.77
N GLY A 28 -1.82 -17.72 16.44
CA GLY A 28 -0.47 -18.11 16.79
C GLY A 28 0.61 -17.18 16.22
N ALA A 29 0.41 -16.60 15.06
CA ALA A 29 1.34 -15.68 14.40
C ALA A 29 1.05 -14.18 14.69
N MET A 30 0.01 -13.87 15.47
CA MET A 30 -0.51 -12.50 15.63
C MET A 30 0.56 -11.49 16.09
N ASN A 31 1.45 -11.86 17.02
CA ASN A 31 2.50 -10.96 17.48
C ASN A 31 3.46 -10.57 16.35
N ASN A 32 3.90 -11.56 15.53
CA ASN A 32 4.78 -11.32 14.40
C ASN A 32 4.10 -10.48 13.31
N LEU A 33 2.82 -10.74 13.05
CA LEU A 33 2.02 -9.92 12.13
C LEU A 33 1.87 -8.49 12.64
N HIS A 34 1.63 -8.31 13.94
CA HIS A 34 1.50 -6.97 14.54
C HIS A 34 2.82 -6.17 14.50
N GLU A 35 3.95 -6.84 14.74
CA GLU A 35 5.27 -6.22 14.58
C GLU A 35 5.54 -5.79 13.13
N THR A 36 5.05 -6.59 12.16
CA THR A 36 5.26 -6.31 10.73
C THR A 36 4.29 -5.24 10.20
N PHE A 37 3.05 -5.23 10.69
CA PHE A 37 1.98 -4.32 10.26
C PHE A 37 1.39 -3.55 11.45
N PRO A 38 2.11 -2.56 11.99
CA PRO A 38 1.74 -1.91 13.26
C PRO A 38 0.43 -1.11 13.22
N ASN A 39 -0.05 -0.72 12.01
CA ASN A 39 -1.28 0.06 11.83
C ASN A 39 -2.52 -0.81 11.58
N SER A 40 -2.41 -2.11 11.81
CA SER A 40 -3.43 -3.07 11.42
C SER A 40 -4.40 -3.42 12.55
N TYR A 41 -5.59 -3.84 12.14
CA TYR A 41 -6.60 -4.40 13.03
C TYR A 41 -6.54 -5.94 13.01
N PHE A 42 -6.65 -6.57 14.16
CA PHE A 42 -6.55 -8.02 14.31
C PHE A 42 -7.76 -8.59 15.04
N ASP A 43 -8.42 -9.58 14.43
CA ASP A 43 -9.49 -10.36 15.03
C ASP A 43 -9.30 -11.85 14.72
N SER A 44 -8.55 -12.54 15.56
CA SER A 44 -8.30 -13.98 15.44
C SER A 44 -8.68 -14.70 16.73
N LYS A 45 -9.27 -15.89 16.60
CA LYS A 45 -9.76 -16.66 17.75
C LYS A 45 -9.62 -18.16 17.52
N GLU A 46 -9.31 -18.89 18.59
CA GLU A 46 -9.28 -20.35 18.57
C GLU A 46 -10.62 -20.94 18.12
N SER A 47 -10.57 -22.06 17.42
CA SER A 47 -11.72 -22.83 16.95
C SER A 47 -12.73 -22.03 16.08
N ARG A 48 -12.30 -20.90 15.53
CA ARG A 48 -13.17 -20.06 14.70
C ARG A 48 -13.46 -20.74 13.36
N SER A 49 -14.73 -20.90 13.04
CA SER A 49 -15.18 -21.38 11.74
C SER A 49 -15.30 -20.26 10.71
N THR A 50 -15.25 -20.62 9.43
CA THR A 50 -15.45 -19.65 8.32
C THR A 50 -16.80 -18.93 8.40
N TYR A 51 -17.81 -19.54 8.99
CA TYR A 51 -19.16 -18.98 9.12
C TYR A 51 -19.21 -17.62 9.83
N VAL A 52 -18.33 -17.42 10.80
CA VAL A 52 -18.28 -16.21 11.61
C VAL A 52 -17.66 -15.02 10.84
N GLY A 53 -16.90 -15.30 9.78
CA GLY A 53 -16.23 -14.27 8.99
C GLY A 53 -17.17 -13.21 8.42
N TYR A 54 -18.36 -13.62 7.97
CA TYR A 54 -19.36 -12.69 7.45
C TYR A 54 -19.81 -11.67 8.51
N GLN A 55 -20.13 -12.12 9.71
CA GLN A 55 -20.59 -11.25 10.79
C GLN A 55 -19.51 -10.23 11.18
N ILE A 56 -18.26 -10.70 11.36
CA ILE A 56 -17.15 -9.85 11.75
C ILE A 56 -16.90 -8.76 10.70
N ILE A 57 -16.87 -9.15 9.42
CA ILE A 57 -16.63 -8.20 8.31
C ILE A 57 -17.77 -7.19 8.19
N SER A 58 -19.03 -7.65 8.35
CA SER A 58 -20.20 -6.76 8.34
C SER A 58 -20.10 -5.73 9.46
N GLU A 59 -19.83 -6.14 10.68
CA GLU A 59 -19.68 -5.26 11.84
C GLU A 59 -18.52 -4.24 11.66
N LEU A 60 -17.38 -4.68 11.13
CA LEU A 60 -16.25 -3.79 10.87
C LEU A 60 -16.57 -2.77 9.78
N LYS A 61 -17.26 -3.20 8.71
CA LYS A 61 -17.67 -2.33 7.60
C LYS A 61 -18.69 -1.28 8.07
N GLU A 62 -19.72 -1.70 8.81
CA GLU A 62 -20.74 -0.80 9.37
C GLU A 62 -20.16 0.26 10.32
N ASN A 63 -19.10 -0.10 11.06
CA ASN A 63 -18.40 0.79 11.97
C ASN A 63 -17.25 1.59 11.32
N ASN A 64 -17.04 1.49 9.99
CA ASN A 64 -15.93 2.12 9.27
C ASN A 64 -14.53 1.76 9.82
N LYS A 65 -14.37 0.53 10.31
CA LYS A 65 -13.13 0.00 10.88
C LYS A 65 -12.42 -1.00 9.97
N LEU A 66 -12.99 -1.29 8.82
CA LEU A 66 -12.42 -2.22 7.86
C LEU A 66 -11.29 -1.55 7.10
N GLY A 67 -10.08 -2.04 7.27
CA GLY A 67 -8.89 -1.59 6.55
C GLY A 67 -8.81 -2.12 5.12
N ASP A 68 -7.74 -1.78 4.44
CA ASP A 68 -7.37 -2.31 3.13
C ASP A 68 -5.84 -2.54 3.09
N PRO A 69 -5.39 -3.77 2.83
CA PRO A 69 -6.15 -4.98 2.47
C PRO A 69 -6.84 -5.68 3.66
N VAL A 70 -7.70 -6.64 3.33
CA VAL A 70 -8.26 -7.62 4.27
C VAL A 70 -7.58 -8.96 4.08
N VAL A 71 -7.00 -9.52 5.13
CA VAL A 71 -6.36 -10.84 5.14
C VAL A 71 -7.19 -11.81 5.97
N ILE A 72 -7.61 -12.89 5.35
CA ILE A 72 -8.48 -13.91 5.97
C ILE A 72 -7.73 -15.24 6.06
N HIS A 73 -7.69 -15.84 7.24
CA HIS A 73 -7.29 -17.23 7.43
C HIS A 73 -8.36 -17.99 8.21
N LEU A 74 -9.37 -18.44 7.50
CA LEU A 74 -10.48 -19.22 8.03
C LEU A 74 -10.68 -20.46 7.14
N GLY A 75 -10.95 -21.58 7.76
CA GLY A 75 -11.16 -22.85 7.07
C GLY A 75 -10.49 -24.03 7.75
N THR A 76 -9.48 -23.83 8.61
CA THR A 76 -8.82 -24.90 9.37
C THR A 76 -9.81 -25.68 10.25
N ASN A 77 -10.84 -25.00 10.76
CA ASN A 77 -11.90 -25.58 11.61
C ASN A 77 -13.18 -25.93 10.83
N GLY A 78 -13.06 -26.17 9.54
CA GLY A 78 -14.15 -26.55 8.66
C GLY A 78 -14.62 -25.43 7.72
N ASP A 79 -15.18 -25.89 6.61
CA ASP A 79 -15.71 -25.02 5.58
C ASP A 79 -17.11 -24.51 5.94
N CYS A 80 -17.53 -23.45 5.28
CA CYS A 80 -18.89 -22.97 5.32
C CYS A 80 -19.65 -23.36 4.05
N LYS A 81 -20.94 -23.60 4.20
CA LYS A 81 -21.85 -24.01 3.11
C LYS A 81 -22.70 -22.86 2.63
N ASN A 82 -23.43 -23.09 1.54
CA ASN A 82 -24.48 -22.19 1.04
C ASN A 82 -23.99 -20.80 0.63
N GLY A 83 -22.83 -20.74 -0.06
CA GLY A 83 -22.32 -19.49 -0.62
C GLY A 83 -21.83 -18.49 0.45
N CYS A 84 -21.41 -18.96 1.62
CA CYS A 84 -21.00 -18.04 2.67
C CYS A 84 -19.68 -17.32 2.35
N LYS A 85 -18.76 -17.95 1.62
CA LYS A 85 -17.53 -17.29 1.16
C LYS A 85 -17.84 -16.20 0.12
N GLU A 86 -18.77 -16.47 -0.78
CA GLU A 86 -19.31 -15.47 -1.71
C GLU A 86 -19.90 -14.28 -0.97
N LYS A 87 -20.72 -14.51 0.05
CA LYS A 87 -21.30 -13.44 0.87
C LYS A 87 -20.22 -12.59 1.58
N ILE A 88 -19.13 -13.22 2.02
CA ILE A 88 -17.97 -12.50 2.57
C ILE A 88 -17.35 -11.62 1.49
N MET A 89 -17.11 -12.15 0.31
CA MET A 89 -16.52 -11.41 -0.81
C MET A 89 -17.41 -10.28 -1.31
N ASP A 90 -18.74 -10.46 -1.30
CA ASP A 90 -19.71 -9.42 -1.67
C ASP A 90 -19.64 -8.20 -0.73
N LEU A 91 -19.26 -8.38 0.53
CA LEU A 91 -18.99 -7.27 1.46
C LEU A 91 -17.67 -6.55 1.16
N LEU A 92 -16.76 -7.19 0.46
CA LEU A 92 -15.36 -6.76 0.26
C LEU A 92 -15.04 -6.31 -1.18
N THR A 93 -16.05 -5.99 -1.98
CA THR A 93 -15.87 -5.64 -3.40
C THR A 93 -15.01 -4.38 -3.62
N ASP A 94 -14.90 -3.54 -2.60
CA ASP A 94 -14.11 -2.31 -2.57
C ASP A 94 -12.78 -2.44 -1.81
N ARG A 95 -12.33 -3.67 -1.53
CA ARG A 95 -11.09 -4.00 -0.81
C ARG A 95 -10.25 -5.00 -1.57
N THR A 96 -8.93 -4.93 -1.41
CA THR A 96 -8.04 -6.02 -1.80
C THR A 96 -8.12 -7.12 -0.75
N VAL A 97 -8.37 -8.35 -1.15
CA VAL A 97 -8.56 -9.48 -0.24
C VAL A 97 -7.48 -10.52 -0.45
N PHE A 98 -6.84 -10.93 0.62
CA PHE A 98 -5.97 -12.09 0.64
C PHE A 98 -6.60 -13.18 1.49
N TRP A 99 -6.83 -14.36 0.91
CA TRP A 99 -7.32 -15.50 1.69
C TRP A 99 -6.25 -16.59 1.75
N ILE A 100 -5.82 -16.92 2.95
CA ILE A 100 -4.80 -17.93 3.18
C ILE A 100 -5.49 -19.28 3.22
N ASN A 101 -5.04 -20.21 2.38
CA ASN A 101 -5.56 -21.56 2.36
C ASN A 101 -5.01 -22.42 3.52
N THR A 102 -5.53 -23.61 3.72
CA THR A 102 -5.27 -24.43 4.90
C THR A 102 -4.37 -25.63 4.59
N THR A 103 -3.64 -26.15 5.59
CA THR A 103 -2.80 -27.35 5.45
C THR A 103 -3.58 -28.65 5.58
N ASN A 104 -4.74 -28.62 6.21
CA ASN A 104 -5.50 -29.82 6.65
C ASN A 104 -6.86 -30.00 5.99
N MET A 105 -7.33 -29.04 5.16
CA MET A 105 -8.67 -29.07 4.56
C MET A 105 -8.62 -28.87 3.03
N PRO A 106 -8.28 -29.89 2.23
CA PRO A 106 -8.18 -29.79 0.78
C PRO A 106 -9.44 -29.24 0.09
N SER A 107 -10.64 -29.65 0.56
CA SER A 107 -11.90 -29.16 -0.01
C SER A 107 -12.11 -27.66 0.19
N VAL A 108 -11.60 -27.09 1.29
CA VAL A 108 -11.59 -25.62 1.49
C VAL A 108 -10.69 -24.96 0.45
N ASN A 109 -9.51 -25.53 0.21
CA ASN A 109 -8.55 -24.98 -0.74
C ASN A 109 -9.10 -25.00 -2.18
N GLU A 110 -9.75 -26.09 -2.58
CA GLU A 110 -10.44 -26.19 -3.88
C GLU A 110 -11.51 -25.11 -4.03
N SER A 111 -12.38 -24.96 -3.04
CA SER A 111 -13.44 -23.94 -3.07
C SER A 111 -12.90 -22.50 -3.03
N LEU A 112 -11.75 -22.23 -2.40
CA LEU A 112 -11.09 -20.94 -2.45
C LEU A 112 -10.51 -20.64 -3.83
N ASN A 113 -9.93 -21.64 -4.49
CA ASN A 113 -9.43 -21.51 -5.86
C ASN A 113 -10.59 -21.21 -6.84
N GLU A 114 -11.73 -21.91 -6.71
CA GLU A 114 -12.92 -21.58 -7.49
C GLU A 114 -13.43 -20.16 -7.22
N LEU A 115 -13.46 -19.75 -5.96
CA LEU A 115 -13.87 -18.41 -5.55
C LEU A 115 -12.99 -17.33 -6.19
N SER A 116 -11.67 -17.55 -6.25
CA SER A 116 -10.72 -16.59 -6.83
C SER A 116 -10.93 -16.37 -8.34
N THR A 117 -11.58 -17.29 -9.04
CA THR A 117 -11.94 -17.08 -10.45
C THR A 117 -13.13 -16.15 -10.63
N LYS A 118 -13.94 -15.94 -9.59
CA LYS A 118 -15.15 -15.10 -9.60
C LYS A 118 -14.87 -13.68 -9.13
N TYR A 119 -13.89 -13.48 -8.26
CA TYR A 119 -13.58 -12.19 -7.62
C TYR A 119 -12.16 -11.75 -7.95
N SER A 120 -12.00 -10.77 -8.84
CA SER A 120 -10.69 -10.28 -9.31
C SER A 120 -9.87 -9.58 -8.21
N ASN A 121 -10.52 -9.16 -7.13
CA ASN A 121 -9.90 -8.55 -5.96
C ASN A 121 -9.46 -9.59 -4.90
N LEU A 122 -9.67 -10.89 -5.14
CA LEU A 122 -9.27 -11.99 -4.26
C LEU A 122 -7.95 -12.60 -4.71
N HIS A 123 -6.98 -12.59 -3.83
CA HIS A 123 -5.67 -13.23 -3.97
C HIS A 123 -5.54 -14.40 -2.99
N ILE A 124 -5.25 -15.59 -3.49
CA ILE A 124 -5.02 -16.75 -2.62
C ILE A 124 -3.55 -16.75 -2.19
N ILE A 125 -3.31 -16.81 -0.88
CA ILE A 125 -1.99 -17.12 -0.33
C ILE A 125 -1.94 -18.64 -0.15
N ASP A 126 -1.20 -19.31 -1.03
CA ASP A 126 -1.11 -20.77 -1.05
C ASP A 126 -0.17 -21.29 0.05
N TRP A 127 -0.60 -21.11 1.29
CA TRP A 127 0.10 -21.60 2.47
C TRP A 127 0.29 -23.12 2.42
N TYR A 128 -0.71 -23.84 1.89
CA TYR A 128 -0.64 -25.29 1.73
C TYR A 128 0.60 -25.72 0.94
N THR A 129 0.78 -25.22 -0.27
CA THR A 129 1.91 -25.60 -1.12
C THR A 129 3.25 -25.08 -0.60
N LEU A 130 3.28 -23.82 -0.15
CA LEU A 130 4.49 -23.17 0.34
C LEU A 130 5.05 -23.82 1.61
N SER A 131 4.21 -24.45 2.41
CA SER A 131 4.60 -25.11 3.64
C SER A 131 4.91 -26.62 3.48
N GLN A 132 4.74 -27.18 2.28
CA GLN A 132 5.03 -28.60 2.03
C GLN A 132 6.48 -28.96 2.34
N GLY A 133 6.65 -30.04 3.11
CA GLY A 133 7.99 -30.50 3.52
C GLY A 133 8.63 -29.73 4.67
N GLN A 134 8.03 -28.64 5.12
CA GLN A 134 8.54 -27.77 6.18
C GLN A 134 8.12 -28.25 7.57
N LYS A 135 8.63 -29.42 7.99
CA LYS A 135 8.20 -30.05 9.26
C LYS A 135 8.41 -29.20 10.51
N ASP A 136 9.41 -28.36 10.51
CA ASP A 136 9.79 -27.47 11.63
C ASP A 136 8.99 -26.16 11.67
N TRP A 137 8.10 -25.94 10.69
CA TRP A 137 7.13 -24.84 10.70
C TRP A 137 5.86 -25.15 11.49
N PHE A 138 5.67 -26.43 11.86
CA PHE A 138 4.48 -26.91 12.54
C PHE A 138 4.80 -27.64 13.83
N TYR A 139 3.88 -27.57 14.78
CA TYR A 139 3.83 -28.53 15.87
C TYR A 139 3.46 -29.91 15.35
N SER A 140 3.44 -30.90 16.20
CA SER A 140 3.14 -32.31 15.86
C SER A 140 1.76 -32.53 15.26
N ASP A 141 0.85 -31.57 15.41
CA ASP A 141 -0.50 -31.59 14.81
C ASP A 141 -0.53 -31.24 13.32
N GLY A 142 0.55 -30.65 12.78
CA GLY A 142 0.71 -30.35 11.35
C GLY A 142 0.05 -29.05 10.87
N PHE A 143 -0.48 -28.20 11.78
CA PHE A 143 -1.10 -26.93 11.40
C PHE A 143 -0.84 -25.76 12.37
N HIS A 144 -0.66 -25.97 13.65
CA HIS A 144 -0.27 -24.90 14.56
C HIS A 144 1.24 -24.56 14.46
N LEU A 145 1.58 -23.31 14.72
CA LEU A 145 2.87 -22.73 14.36
C LEU A 145 3.79 -22.54 15.59
N PRO A 146 4.95 -23.24 15.65
CA PRO A 146 6.04 -22.88 16.57
C PRO A 146 6.69 -21.56 16.12
N PRO A 147 7.62 -20.99 16.90
CA PRO A 147 8.24 -19.69 16.59
C PRO A 147 8.78 -19.55 15.18
N LYS A 148 9.41 -20.61 14.62
CA LYS A 148 9.90 -20.62 13.24
C LYS A 148 8.75 -20.54 12.24
N GLY A 149 7.72 -21.35 12.42
CA GLY A 149 6.54 -21.34 11.55
C GLY A 149 5.81 -19.99 11.56
N ARG A 150 5.72 -19.34 12.72
CA ARG A 150 5.12 -17.99 12.84
C ARG A 150 5.87 -16.96 12.02
N LYS A 151 7.19 -16.99 12.06
CA LYS A 151 8.04 -16.10 11.28
C LYS A 151 7.84 -16.31 9.77
N GLU A 152 7.89 -17.57 9.32
CA GLU A 152 7.74 -17.88 7.89
C GLU A 152 6.32 -17.60 7.38
N TYR A 153 5.31 -17.90 8.17
CA TYR A 153 3.92 -17.51 7.89
C TYR A 153 3.80 -15.98 7.68
N THR A 154 4.37 -15.20 8.61
CA THR A 154 4.36 -13.75 8.51
C THR A 154 5.11 -13.25 7.28
N ASN A 155 6.27 -13.81 6.96
CA ASN A 155 7.04 -13.48 5.76
C ASN A 155 6.24 -13.75 4.47
N ILE A 156 5.53 -14.88 4.41
CA ILE A 156 4.71 -15.24 3.25
C ILE A 156 3.55 -14.27 3.08
N VAL A 157 2.86 -13.93 4.18
CA VAL A 157 1.78 -12.93 4.16
C VAL A 157 2.31 -11.57 3.71
N TYR A 158 3.42 -11.12 4.29
CA TYR A 158 4.06 -9.86 3.90
C TYR A 158 4.41 -9.84 2.41
N ASN A 159 5.06 -10.87 1.91
CA ASN A 159 5.47 -10.94 0.51
C ASN A 159 4.29 -10.96 -0.45
N ALA A 160 3.19 -11.62 -0.10
CA ALA A 160 1.96 -11.62 -0.89
C ALA A 160 1.38 -10.20 -1.01
N ILE A 161 1.26 -9.49 0.11
CA ILE A 161 0.78 -8.10 0.14
C ILE A 161 1.74 -7.19 -0.64
N TYR A 162 3.05 -7.27 -0.35
CA TYR A 162 4.08 -6.48 -1.03
C TYR A 162 4.01 -6.62 -2.54
N ASN A 163 3.90 -7.85 -3.05
CA ASN A 163 3.87 -8.12 -4.50
C ASN A 163 2.67 -7.50 -5.21
N VAL A 164 1.51 -7.42 -4.57
CA VAL A 164 0.32 -6.78 -5.13
C VAL A 164 0.42 -5.25 -5.06
N TYR A 165 0.89 -4.73 -3.92
CA TYR A 165 0.87 -3.29 -3.66
C TYR A 165 2.06 -2.53 -4.26
N LYS A 166 3.23 -3.15 -4.45
CA LYS A 166 4.42 -2.46 -5.00
C LYS A 166 4.16 -1.81 -6.36
N ASP A 167 3.40 -2.47 -7.24
CA ASP A 167 3.08 -1.94 -8.57
C ASP A 167 2.07 -0.80 -8.46
N ASN A 168 1.10 -0.90 -7.55
CA ASN A 168 0.15 0.16 -7.27
C ASN A 168 0.85 1.40 -6.68
N PHE A 169 1.79 1.21 -5.75
CA PHE A 169 2.60 2.31 -5.21
C PHE A 169 3.45 2.98 -6.28
N LYS A 170 4.03 2.19 -7.19
CA LYS A 170 4.81 2.73 -8.32
C LYS A 170 3.94 3.57 -9.23
N THR A 171 2.79 3.06 -9.66
CA THR A 171 1.85 3.78 -10.51
C THR A 171 1.41 5.09 -9.84
N LYS A 172 0.98 5.03 -8.58
CA LYS A 172 0.56 6.22 -7.82
C LYS A 172 1.68 7.26 -7.69
N LYS A 173 2.91 6.80 -7.46
CA LYS A 173 4.09 7.68 -7.43
C LYS A 173 4.32 8.36 -8.78
N ASP A 174 4.25 7.61 -9.88
CA ASP A 174 4.46 8.15 -11.23
C ASP A 174 3.38 9.17 -11.59
N GLU A 175 2.12 8.92 -11.22
CA GLU A 175 1.02 9.87 -11.35
C GLU A 175 1.27 11.16 -10.56
N LEU A 176 1.64 11.05 -9.28
CA LEU A 176 1.95 12.20 -8.42
C LEU A 176 3.15 13.00 -8.94
N ILE A 177 4.17 12.34 -9.47
CA ILE A 177 5.31 13.01 -10.11
C ILE A 177 4.86 13.77 -11.35
N LYS A 178 4.00 13.16 -12.18
CA LYS A 178 3.45 13.81 -13.38
C LYS A 178 2.60 15.03 -13.02
N GLU A 179 1.66 14.88 -12.09
CA GLU A 179 0.83 15.98 -11.60
C GLU A 179 1.67 17.11 -11.01
N HIS A 180 2.69 16.76 -10.21
CA HIS A 180 3.59 17.76 -9.62
C HIS A 180 4.45 18.48 -10.66
N LYS A 181 4.90 17.76 -11.70
CA LYS A 181 5.62 18.40 -12.83
C LYS A 181 4.73 19.36 -13.58
N GLU A 182 3.49 18.99 -13.89
CA GLU A 182 2.54 19.88 -14.57
C GLU A 182 2.20 21.11 -13.68
N GLU A 183 2.01 20.90 -12.38
CA GLU A 183 1.80 22.01 -11.45
C GLU A 183 3.00 22.95 -11.38
N LEU A 184 4.22 22.42 -11.39
CA LEU A 184 5.44 23.21 -11.40
C LEU A 184 5.58 24.02 -12.70
N LYS A 185 5.30 23.40 -13.86
CA LYS A 185 5.34 24.09 -15.16
C LYS A 185 4.44 25.32 -15.19
N ASN A 186 3.22 25.20 -14.68
CA ASN A 186 2.16 26.18 -14.85
C ASN A 186 2.10 27.26 -13.74
N LYS A 187 2.79 27.01 -12.60
CA LYS A 187 2.65 27.83 -11.40
C LYS A 187 3.96 28.24 -10.78
N THR A 188 5.07 28.11 -11.50
CA THR A 188 6.39 28.45 -11.01
C THR A 188 6.88 29.75 -11.62
N MET A 189 7.44 30.62 -10.80
CA MET A 189 8.17 31.82 -11.21
C MET A 189 9.65 31.65 -10.89
N PHE A 190 10.49 31.89 -11.86
CA PHE A 190 11.95 31.85 -11.71
C PHE A 190 12.50 33.26 -11.65
N TYR A 191 13.28 33.56 -10.61
CA TYR A 191 14.06 34.78 -10.47
C TYR A 191 15.54 34.42 -10.37
N GLY A 192 16.37 35.09 -11.12
CA GLY A 192 17.80 34.86 -11.01
C GLY A 192 18.65 35.67 -11.96
N ASN A 193 19.94 35.60 -11.68
CA ASN A 193 20.96 36.26 -12.47
C ASN A 193 21.67 35.33 -13.45
N ASP A 194 22.96 35.41 -13.57
CA ASP A 194 23.81 34.70 -14.53
C ASP A 194 23.61 33.17 -14.49
N ILE A 195 23.36 32.59 -13.31
CA ILE A 195 23.14 31.12 -13.19
C ILE A 195 21.95 30.68 -14.03
N PHE A 196 20.82 31.36 -13.93
CA PHE A 196 19.63 31.06 -14.73
C PHE A 196 19.76 31.59 -16.16
N PHE A 197 20.41 32.70 -16.35
CA PHE A 197 20.59 33.32 -17.67
C PHE A 197 21.33 32.36 -18.63
N TYR A 198 22.42 31.75 -18.20
CA TYR A 198 23.18 30.81 -19.03
C TYR A 198 22.55 29.42 -19.17
N ASN A 199 21.61 29.07 -18.33
CA ASN A 199 20.89 27.79 -18.36
C ASN A 199 19.41 27.93 -18.79
N PHE A 200 19.03 29.10 -19.28
CA PHE A 200 17.63 29.46 -19.52
C PHE A 200 16.90 28.48 -20.45
N GLU A 201 17.50 28.14 -21.60
CA GLU A 201 16.88 27.21 -22.57
C GLU A 201 16.60 25.85 -21.97
N ALA A 202 17.52 25.28 -21.19
CA ALA A 202 17.36 23.99 -20.57
C ALA A 202 16.26 24.03 -19.50
N ILE A 203 16.16 25.13 -18.76
CA ILE A 203 15.12 25.29 -17.73
C ILE A 203 13.76 25.53 -18.40
N GLN A 204 13.69 26.39 -19.41
CA GLN A 204 12.45 26.68 -20.14
C GLN A 204 11.87 25.45 -20.83
N THR A 205 12.72 24.56 -21.37
CA THR A 205 12.28 23.30 -21.98
C THR A 205 11.52 22.41 -20.98
N ASN A 206 11.97 22.41 -19.71
CA ASN A 206 11.34 21.59 -18.66
C ASN A 206 10.18 22.30 -17.94
N PHE A 207 10.08 23.63 -18.05
CA PHE A 207 9.10 24.48 -17.39
C PHE A 207 8.52 25.48 -18.40
N SER A 208 7.95 24.98 -19.52
CA SER A 208 7.53 25.77 -20.67
C SER A 208 6.55 26.90 -20.33
N ASP A 209 5.69 26.67 -19.35
CA ASP A 209 4.65 27.62 -18.97
C ASP A 209 4.97 28.40 -17.68
N ALA A 210 6.16 28.20 -17.13
CA ALA A 210 6.62 28.98 -15.99
C ALA A 210 6.95 30.43 -16.41
N LYS A 211 6.80 31.35 -15.45
CA LYS A 211 7.22 32.73 -15.64
C LYS A 211 8.72 32.86 -15.29
N PHE A 212 9.42 33.70 -16.03
CA PHE A 212 10.84 33.91 -15.84
C PHE A 212 11.12 35.39 -15.74
N GLU A 213 11.83 35.79 -14.70
CA GLU A 213 12.49 37.08 -14.60
C GLU A 213 13.99 36.87 -14.33
N VAL A 214 14.70 36.62 -15.42
CA VAL A 214 16.09 36.21 -15.41
C VAL A 214 16.86 37.22 -16.23
N LYS A 215 17.79 37.90 -15.59
CA LYS A 215 18.61 38.95 -16.24
C LYS A 215 20.07 38.78 -15.84
N LYS A 216 20.95 39.02 -16.77
CA LYS A 216 22.35 39.22 -16.44
C LYS A 216 22.47 40.43 -15.50
N GLU A 217 23.27 40.34 -14.46
CA GLU A 217 23.44 41.41 -13.46
C GLU A 217 22.15 41.73 -12.64
N PHE A 218 21.23 40.80 -12.48
CA PHE A 218 20.05 40.97 -11.64
C PHE A 218 20.44 41.02 -10.16
N SER A 219 20.17 42.12 -9.49
CA SER A 219 20.58 42.33 -8.09
C SER A 219 19.46 41.90 -7.10
N TYR A 220 19.82 41.79 -5.82
CA TYR A 220 18.84 41.55 -4.75
C TYR A 220 17.84 42.71 -4.62
N LEU A 221 18.19 43.94 -4.96
CA LEU A 221 17.25 45.06 -4.96
C LEU A 221 16.24 44.93 -6.09
N ASP A 222 16.68 44.47 -7.26
CA ASP A 222 15.81 44.18 -8.39
C ASP A 222 14.88 43.05 -8.07
N LEU A 223 15.35 41.97 -7.44
CA LEU A 223 14.54 40.87 -6.98
C LEU A 223 13.44 41.33 -6.02
N LYS A 224 13.81 42.11 -5.01
CA LYS A 224 12.85 42.66 -4.03
C LYS A 224 11.77 43.48 -4.73
N ALA A 225 12.17 44.41 -5.61
CA ALA A 225 11.24 45.26 -6.36
C ALA A 225 10.29 44.43 -7.24
N SER A 226 10.78 43.38 -7.90
CA SER A 226 10.01 42.50 -8.74
C SER A 226 8.99 41.67 -7.95
N ILE A 227 9.37 41.16 -6.78
CA ILE A 227 8.47 40.42 -5.90
C ILE A 227 7.39 41.35 -5.31
N GLU A 228 7.79 42.55 -4.83
CA GLU A 228 6.84 43.53 -4.29
C GLU A 228 5.82 43.97 -5.36
N LYS A 229 6.26 44.17 -6.59
CA LYS A 229 5.37 44.44 -7.73
C LYS A 229 4.43 43.28 -8.00
N ALA A 230 4.93 42.07 -8.07
CA ALA A 230 4.11 40.88 -8.32
C ALA A 230 3.05 40.64 -7.22
N ILE A 231 3.37 40.96 -5.97
CA ILE A 231 2.41 40.93 -4.85
C ILE A 231 1.33 41.99 -5.05
N ALA A 232 1.72 43.24 -5.36
CA ALA A 232 0.79 44.35 -5.54
C ALA A 232 -0.18 44.12 -6.73
N GLU A 233 0.27 43.43 -7.76
CA GLU A 233 -0.51 43.09 -8.96
C GLU A 233 -1.25 41.75 -8.87
N ASP A 234 -1.17 41.03 -7.74
CA ASP A 234 -1.72 39.65 -7.54
C ASP A 234 -1.25 38.66 -8.63
N THR A 235 -0.02 38.82 -9.08
CA THR A 235 0.59 37.99 -10.14
C THR A 235 1.67 37.05 -9.64
N LEU A 236 1.94 37.05 -8.33
CA LEU A 236 2.96 36.21 -7.73
C LEU A 236 2.56 34.72 -7.84
N SER A 237 3.48 33.92 -8.38
CA SER A 237 3.26 32.49 -8.52
C SER A 237 3.32 31.79 -7.15
N LYS A 238 2.56 30.69 -7.00
CA LYS A 238 2.55 29.90 -5.75
C LYS A 238 3.90 29.25 -5.41
N LYS A 239 4.74 29.07 -6.42
CA LYS A 239 6.08 28.51 -6.28
C LYS A 239 7.08 29.47 -6.88
N ILE A 240 8.14 29.74 -6.15
CA ILE A 240 9.19 30.66 -6.56
C ILE A 240 10.51 29.93 -6.44
N VAL A 241 11.31 29.98 -7.50
CA VAL A 241 12.69 29.49 -7.53
C VAL A 241 13.61 30.68 -7.71
N ILE A 242 14.55 30.84 -6.81
CA ILE A 242 15.52 31.95 -6.80
C ILE A 242 16.92 31.35 -6.89
N ALA A 243 17.71 31.82 -7.84
CA ALA A 243 19.13 31.49 -7.93
C ALA A 243 19.97 32.76 -8.24
N PHE A 244 20.84 33.02 -7.32
CA PHE A 244 21.84 34.09 -7.39
C PHE A 244 23.21 33.56 -7.00
N ASP A 245 24.27 34.02 -7.63
CA ASP A 245 25.68 33.80 -7.28
C ASP A 245 26.21 34.88 -6.33
#